data_dff9a30b149336ccbdc4d09fd5387f86
#
_entry.id   dff9a30b149336ccbdc4d09fd5387f86
#
_cell.length_a   1.000
_cell.length_b   1.000
_cell.length_c   1.000
_cell.angle_alpha   90.00
_cell.angle_beta   90.00
_cell.angle_gamma   90.00
#
_symmetry.space_group_name_H-M   'P 1'
#
loop_
_entity.id
_entity.type
_entity.pdbx_description
1 polymer ?
#
loop_
_entity_poly.entity_id
_entity_poly.type
_entity_poly.pdbx_seq_one_letter_code
_entity_poly.pdbx_strand_id
1 'polypeptide(L)'
;MYCKDESTFLELIRNLELLITDPEAMILLDFQGEYLGSTDGNLSLFLVGLPRKTFVVDAIALEDKLPKLSPFMQNRSLRKVVWDGRLGYSELWHRYRIRLESVLDLQLVYLHERHKISRKTVVLLSGRTMALKDNKLLSLTAIENDLQSIPQICSS
;
A
#
# COMPACT_ATOMS: atom_id res chain seq x y z
N MET A 1 7.14 -12.45 8.69
CA MET A 1 6.65 -13.87 8.64
C MET A 1 6.13 -14.16 7.25
N TYR A 2 6.50 -15.30 6.67
CA TYR A 2 6.00 -15.72 5.36
C TYR A 2 4.70 -16.52 5.51
N CYS A 3 3.63 -16.06 4.85
CA CYS A 3 2.31 -16.67 4.88
C CYS A 3 2.06 -17.40 3.56
N LYS A 4 2.18 -18.72 3.57
CA LYS A 4 1.93 -19.59 2.42
C LYS A 4 0.87 -20.67 2.68
N ASP A 5 0.36 -20.72 3.90
CA ASP A 5 -0.62 -21.69 4.36
C ASP A 5 -1.69 -21.04 5.22
N GLU A 6 -2.76 -21.80 5.51
CA GLU A 6 -3.90 -21.29 6.25
C GLU A 6 -3.55 -20.88 7.68
N SER A 7 -2.64 -21.59 8.34
CA SER A 7 -2.32 -21.32 9.75
C SER A 7 -1.61 -19.95 9.91
N THR A 8 -0.65 -19.67 9.04
CA THR A 8 0.07 -18.39 9.01
C THR A 8 -0.83 -17.24 8.53
N PHE A 9 -1.77 -17.53 7.62
CA PHE A 9 -2.76 -16.55 7.17
C PHE A 9 -3.76 -16.21 8.29
N LEU A 10 -4.24 -17.19 9.06
CA LEU A 10 -5.09 -16.94 10.22
C LEU A 10 -4.37 -16.13 11.31
N GLU A 11 -3.07 -16.30 11.45
CA GLU A 11 -2.29 -15.45 12.36
C GLU A 11 -2.28 -13.98 11.90
N LEU A 12 -2.15 -13.72 10.59
CA LEU A 12 -2.30 -12.37 10.04
C LEU A 12 -3.69 -11.79 10.37
N ILE A 13 -4.75 -12.56 10.11
CA ILE A 13 -6.14 -12.13 10.38
C ILE A 13 -6.29 -11.73 11.86
N ARG A 14 -5.85 -12.57 12.81
CA ARG A 14 -5.93 -12.28 14.24
C ARG A 14 -5.17 -10.99 14.63
N ASN A 15 -4.01 -10.76 14.03
CA ASN A 15 -3.27 -9.52 14.27
C ASN A 15 -4.01 -8.29 13.72
N LEU A 16 -4.65 -8.40 12.56
CA LEU A 16 -5.46 -7.33 12.00
C LEU A 16 -6.72 -7.06 12.84
N GLU A 17 -7.38 -8.11 13.36
CA GLU A 17 -8.51 -7.98 14.28
C GLU A 17 -8.17 -7.20 15.55
N LEU A 18 -6.98 -7.41 16.10
CA LEU A 18 -6.51 -6.64 17.25
C LEU A 18 -6.26 -5.17 16.90
N LEU A 19 -5.76 -4.89 15.69
CA LEU A 19 -5.42 -3.54 15.26
C LEU A 19 -6.64 -2.67 14.98
N ILE A 20 -7.73 -3.22 14.46
CA ILE A 20 -8.92 -2.41 14.12
C ILE A 20 -9.60 -1.78 15.34
N THR A 21 -9.26 -2.20 16.55
CA THR A 21 -9.75 -1.59 17.80
C THR A 21 -8.99 -0.34 18.22
N ASP A 22 -7.82 -0.09 17.62
CA ASP A 22 -6.99 1.08 17.87
C ASP A 22 -7.27 2.16 16.82
N PRO A 23 -7.80 3.34 17.20
CA PRO A 23 -8.13 4.41 16.25
C PRO A 23 -6.91 5.03 15.56
N GLU A 24 -5.72 4.87 16.13
CA GLU A 24 -4.46 5.35 15.53
C GLU A 24 -3.74 4.27 14.73
N ALA A 25 -4.35 3.08 14.61
CA ALA A 25 -3.73 1.97 13.90
C ALA A 25 -3.51 2.27 12.44
N MET A 26 -2.33 1.89 11.98
CA MET A 26 -1.98 1.92 10.56
C MET A 26 -1.24 0.64 10.17
N ILE A 27 -1.39 0.28 8.92
CA ILE A 27 -0.66 -0.83 8.29
C ILE A 27 0.05 -0.35 7.04
N LEU A 28 1.22 -0.91 6.78
CA LEU A 28 1.95 -0.71 5.54
C LEU A 28 1.54 -1.79 4.54
N LEU A 29 1.29 -1.41 3.31
CA LEU A 29 1.00 -2.36 2.24
C LEU A 29 1.99 -2.17 1.10
N ASP A 30 2.49 -3.29 0.58
CA ASP A 30 3.28 -3.32 -0.64
C ASP A 30 2.86 -4.51 -1.51
N PHE A 31 2.92 -4.34 -2.81
CA PHE A 31 2.41 -5.30 -3.80
C PHE A 31 3.51 -5.65 -4.79
N GLN A 32 3.82 -6.92 -4.91
CA GLN A 32 4.84 -7.42 -5.81
C GLN A 32 4.25 -8.45 -6.76
N GLY A 33 4.51 -8.29 -8.04
CA GLY A 33 3.98 -9.18 -9.07
C GLY A 33 4.41 -8.78 -10.46
N GLU A 34 3.99 -9.56 -11.43
CA GLU A 34 4.26 -9.29 -12.84
C GLU A 34 3.09 -8.51 -13.44
N TYR A 35 3.38 -7.45 -14.21
CA TYR A 35 2.40 -6.63 -14.95
C TYR A 35 1.20 -6.18 -14.11
N LEU A 36 1.42 -5.84 -12.82
CA LEU A 36 0.35 -5.40 -11.92
C LEU A 36 -0.51 -4.31 -12.54
N GLY A 37 -1.83 -4.43 -12.36
CA GLY A 37 -2.81 -3.48 -12.88
C GLY A 37 -3.13 -3.64 -14.37
N SER A 38 -2.56 -4.63 -15.08
CA SER A 38 -2.94 -5.03 -16.43
C SER A 38 -3.89 -6.23 -16.41
N THR A 39 -4.48 -6.54 -17.58
CA THR A 39 -5.36 -7.72 -17.74
C THR A 39 -4.63 -9.03 -17.49
N ASP A 40 -3.33 -9.06 -17.77
CA ASP A 40 -2.46 -10.23 -17.64
C ASP A 40 -1.61 -10.16 -16.35
N GLY A 41 -1.91 -9.17 -15.50
CA GLY A 41 -1.21 -8.96 -14.24
C GLY A 41 -1.42 -10.10 -13.25
N ASN A 42 -0.40 -10.35 -12.44
CA ASN A 42 -0.45 -11.37 -11.40
C ASN A 42 0.23 -10.88 -10.13
N LEU A 43 -0.55 -10.78 -9.06
CA LEU A 43 -0.02 -10.51 -7.72
C LEU A 43 0.68 -11.77 -7.20
N SER A 44 1.98 -11.68 -6.96
CA SER A 44 2.78 -12.78 -6.44
C SER A 44 2.92 -12.70 -4.92
N LEU A 45 3.27 -11.53 -4.41
CA LEU A 45 3.43 -11.29 -2.98
C LEU A 45 2.65 -10.05 -2.55
N PHE A 46 2.07 -10.13 -1.38
CA PHE A 46 1.37 -9.03 -0.73
C PHE A 46 1.96 -8.83 0.68
N LEU A 47 2.66 -7.73 0.87
CA LEU A 47 3.25 -7.40 2.16
C LEU A 47 2.27 -6.62 3.02
N VAL A 48 2.13 -7.05 4.27
CA VAL A 48 1.35 -6.38 5.31
C VAL A 48 2.25 -6.09 6.49
N GLY A 49 2.69 -4.85 6.60
CA GLY A 49 3.52 -4.37 7.71
C GLY A 49 2.63 -3.87 8.86
N LEU A 50 2.78 -4.49 10.01
CA LEU A 50 2.15 -4.10 11.27
C LEU A 50 3.22 -3.45 12.19
N PRO A 51 2.85 -2.73 13.26
CA PRO A 51 3.81 -2.02 14.11
C PRO A 51 4.96 -2.86 14.67
N ARG A 52 4.74 -4.17 14.83
CA ARG A 52 5.75 -5.09 15.42
C ARG A 52 6.09 -6.28 14.55
N LYS A 53 5.43 -6.45 13.42
CA LYS A 53 5.56 -7.66 12.60
C LYS A 53 5.19 -7.39 11.16
N THR A 54 6.00 -7.89 10.24
CA THR A 54 5.66 -7.88 8.81
C THR A 54 5.28 -9.27 8.35
N PHE A 55 4.18 -9.36 7.63
CA PHE A 55 3.71 -10.56 6.96
C PHE A 55 3.96 -10.41 5.46
N VAL A 56 4.55 -11.43 4.87
CA VAL A 56 4.71 -11.56 3.43
C VAL A 56 3.77 -12.67 3.00
N VAL A 57 2.67 -12.28 2.38
CA VAL A 57 1.60 -13.20 1.96
C VAL A 57 1.91 -13.69 0.55
N ASP A 58 2.00 -14.99 0.39
CA ASP A 58 2.06 -15.64 -0.92
C ASP A 58 0.68 -15.56 -1.56
N ALA A 59 0.52 -14.60 -2.47
CA ALA A 59 -0.77 -14.32 -3.07
C ALA A 59 -1.21 -15.42 -4.05
N ILE A 60 -0.26 -16.18 -4.59
CA ILE A 60 -0.55 -17.31 -5.47
C ILE A 60 -1.02 -18.50 -4.64
N ALA A 61 -0.29 -18.84 -3.58
CA ALA A 61 -0.63 -19.99 -2.72
C ALA A 61 -1.94 -19.78 -1.93
N LEU A 62 -2.32 -18.53 -1.67
CA LEU A 62 -3.46 -18.13 -0.85
C LEU A 62 -4.54 -17.37 -1.65
N GLU A 63 -4.57 -17.54 -2.97
CA GLU A 63 -5.46 -16.79 -3.87
C GLU A 63 -6.93 -16.85 -3.43
N ASP A 64 -7.41 -18.03 -3.07
CA ASP A 64 -8.77 -18.28 -2.59
C ASP A 64 -9.07 -17.68 -1.21
N LYS A 65 -8.06 -17.31 -0.46
CA LYS A 65 -8.16 -16.78 0.91
C LYS A 65 -8.02 -15.26 0.97
N LEU A 66 -7.38 -14.63 -0.03
CA LEU A 66 -7.18 -13.18 -0.05
C LEU A 66 -8.48 -12.38 0.15
N PRO A 67 -9.65 -12.77 -0.38
CA PRO A 67 -10.90 -12.05 -0.12
C PRO A 67 -11.26 -11.90 1.36
N LYS A 68 -10.75 -12.78 2.24
CA LYS A 68 -10.92 -12.66 3.70
C LYS A 68 -10.25 -11.41 4.29
N LEU A 69 -9.33 -10.77 3.56
CA LEU A 69 -8.73 -9.48 3.96
C LEU A 69 -9.66 -8.29 3.70
N SER A 70 -10.73 -8.46 2.91
CA SER A 70 -11.62 -7.38 2.51
C SER A 70 -12.15 -6.55 3.69
N PRO A 71 -12.60 -7.11 4.82
CA PRO A 71 -13.10 -6.33 5.96
C PRO A 71 -12.04 -5.36 6.52
N PHE A 72 -10.76 -5.73 6.52
CA PHE A 72 -9.66 -4.91 7.00
C PHE A 72 -9.26 -3.85 5.97
N MET A 73 -9.22 -4.23 4.69
CA MET A 73 -8.87 -3.32 3.61
C MET A 73 -9.92 -2.23 3.40
N GLN A 74 -11.19 -2.53 3.63
CA GLN A 74 -12.32 -1.57 3.54
C GLN A 74 -12.57 -0.82 4.85
N ASN A 75 -11.91 -1.17 5.95
CA ASN A 75 -12.10 -0.49 7.23
C ASN A 75 -11.53 0.93 7.17
N ARG A 76 -12.39 1.93 7.39
CA ARG A 76 -12.01 3.35 7.33
C ARG A 76 -11.19 3.81 8.53
N SER A 77 -11.34 3.16 9.67
CA SER A 77 -10.56 3.48 10.88
C SER A 77 -9.13 2.95 10.80
N LEU A 78 -8.89 1.87 10.04
CA LEU A 78 -7.56 1.33 9.83
C LEU A 78 -6.91 2.02 8.63
N ARG A 79 -5.91 2.87 8.86
CA ARG A 79 -5.18 3.56 7.79
C ARG A 79 -4.23 2.61 7.06
N LYS A 80 -4.29 2.61 5.74
CA LYS A 80 -3.36 1.87 4.87
C LYS A 80 -2.35 2.84 4.31
N VAL A 81 -1.08 2.58 4.57
CA VAL A 81 0.04 3.37 4.05
C VAL A 81 0.67 2.58 2.91
N VAL A 82 0.82 3.21 1.76
CA VAL A 82 1.39 2.60 0.56
C VAL A 82 2.44 3.52 -0.04
N TRP A 83 3.27 2.97 -0.90
CA TRP A 83 4.12 3.73 -1.82
C TRP A 83 3.71 3.38 -3.25
N ASP A 84 3.19 4.36 -4.02
CA ASP A 84 2.64 4.14 -5.36
C ASP A 84 1.66 2.96 -5.44
N GLY A 85 0.60 3.03 -4.62
CA GLY A 85 -0.36 1.93 -4.46
C GLY A 85 -1.29 1.69 -5.66
N ARG A 86 -1.18 2.46 -6.75
CA ARG A 86 -2.15 2.46 -7.87
C ARG A 86 -2.30 1.11 -8.56
N LEU A 87 -1.17 0.48 -8.91
CA LEU A 87 -1.19 -0.80 -9.63
C LEU A 87 -1.64 -1.93 -8.71
N GLY A 88 -1.16 -1.96 -7.46
CA GLY A 88 -1.59 -2.92 -6.46
C GLY A 88 -3.09 -2.80 -6.12
N TYR A 89 -3.61 -1.56 -6.01
CA TYR A 89 -5.03 -1.32 -5.82
C TYR A 89 -5.86 -1.84 -7.00
N SER A 90 -5.41 -1.56 -8.23
CA SER A 90 -6.07 -2.05 -9.45
C SER A 90 -6.15 -3.58 -9.44
N GLU A 91 -5.05 -4.26 -9.11
CA GLU A 91 -4.99 -5.71 -9.03
C GLU A 91 -5.93 -6.27 -7.96
N LEU A 92 -5.89 -5.72 -6.73
CA LEU A 92 -6.79 -6.13 -5.65
C LEU A 92 -8.27 -5.99 -6.04
N TRP A 93 -8.62 -4.89 -6.71
CA TRP A 93 -9.99 -4.65 -7.12
C TRP A 93 -10.44 -5.57 -8.26
N HIS A 94 -9.66 -5.64 -9.32
CA HIS A 94 -10.09 -6.38 -10.52
C HIS A 94 -10.10 -7.89 -10.30
N ARG A 95 -9.10 -8.41 -9.62
CA ARG A 95 -8.94 -9.86 -9.43
C ARG A 95 -9.66 -10.38 -8.19
N TYR A 96 -9.52 -9.69 -7.05
CA TYR A 96 -10.02 -10.20 -5.77
C TYR A 96 -11.26 -9.47 -5.25
N ARG A 97 -11.71 -8.41 -5.94
CA ARG A 97 -12.83 -7.56 -5.50
C ARG A 97 -12.59 -6.90 -4.14
N ILE A 98 -11.35 -6.71 -3.77
CA ILE A 98 -10.95 -6.05 -2.52
C ILE A 98 -10.79 -4.56 -2.80
N ARG A 99 -11.54 -3.74 -2.07
CA ARG A 99 -11.37 -2.28 -2.04
C ARG A 99 -10.36 -1.88 -0.98
N LEU A 100 -9.58 -0.85 -1.27
CA LEU A 100 -8.80 -0.14 -0.25
C LEU A 100 -9.52 1.16 0.11
N GLU A 101 -9.78 1.35 1.41
CA GLU A 101 -10.28 2.62 1.94
C GLU A 101 -9.31 3.18 2.98
N SER A 102 -9.34 4.49 3.23
CA SER A 102 -8.41 5.19 4.13
C SER A 102 -6.93 4.97 3.75
N VAL A 103 -6.60 5.25 2.49
CA VAL A 103 -5.25 5.07 1.95
C VAL A 103 -4.45 6.37 2.01
N LEU A 104 -3.23 6.28 2.54
CA LEU A 104 -2.21 7.32 2.47
C LEU A 104 -1.10 6.85 1.52
N ASP A 105 -1.01 7.45 0.36
CA ASP A 105 0.06 7.16 -0.60
C ASP A 105 1.24 8.12 -0.35
N LEU A 106 2.33 7.59 0.18
CA LEU A 106 3.51 8.37 0.53
C LEU A 106 4.23 8.94 -0.70
N GLN A 107 4.11 8.32 -1.87
CA GLN A 107 4.66 8.89 -3.09
C GLN A 107 3.97 10.22 -3.42
N LEU A 108 2.64 10.30 -3.26
CA LEU A 108 1.90 11.54 -3.49
C LEU A 108 2.25 12.61 -2.47
N VAL A 109 2.41 12.24 -1.19
CA VAL A 109 2.87 13.16 -0.14
C VAL A 109 4.25 13.70 -0.47
N TYR A 110 5.18 12.81 -0.81
CA TYR A 110 6.55 13.20 -1.18
C TYR A 110 6.59 14.14 -2.38
N LEU A 111 5.84 13.83 -3.43
CA LEU A 111 5.76 14.70 -4.62
C LEU A 111 5.14 16.06 -4.30
N HIS A 112 4.13 16.10 -3.44
CA HIS A 112 3.51 17.34 -2.99
C HIS A 112 4.51 18.26 -2.27
N GLU A 113 5.23 17.70 -1.30
CA GLU A 113 6.21 18.45 -0.50
C GLU A 113 7.39 18.93 -1.36
N ARG A 114 7.94 18.06 -2.19
CA ARG A 114 9.13 18.37 -2.99
C ARG A 114 8.87 19.35 -4.11
N HIS A 115 7.73 19.27 -4.78
CA HIS A 115 7.46 20.02 -5.99
C HIS A 115 6.49 21.18 -5.79
N LYS A 116 5.96 21.40 -4.58
CA LYS A 116 4.88 22.38 -4.31
C LYS A 116 3.78 22.30 -5.36
N ILE A 117 3.41 21.08 -5.70
CA ILE A 117 2.47 20.78 -6.78
C ILE A 117 1.13 21.44 -6.45
N SER A 118 0.59 22.23 -7.38
CA SER A 118 -0.72 22.85 -7.22
C SER A 118 -1.82 21.78 -7.07
N ARG A 119 -2.92 22.10 -6.37
CA ARG A 119 -4.08 21.20 -6.20
C ARG A 119 -4.55 20.59 -7.54
N LYS A 120 -4.43 21.31 -8.66
CA LYS A 120 -4.78 20.82 -10.00
C LYS A 120 -3.92 19.64 -10.44
N THR A 121 -2.64 19.64 -10.12
CA THR A 121 -1.72 18.55 -10.49
C THR A 121 -1.95 17.29 -9.64
N VAL A 122 -2.28 17.44 -8.36
CA VAL A 122 -2.64 16.31 -7.50
C VAL A 122 -3.92 15.60 -7.97
N VAL A 123 -4.91 16.35 -8.44
CA VAL A 123 -6.15 15.78 -8.99
C VAL A 123 -5.88 15.02 -10.31
N LEU A 124 -4.93 15.50 -11.13
CA LEU A 124 -4.52 14.79 -12.35
C LEU A 124 -3.74 13.49 -12.01
N LEU A 125 -3.00 13.46 -10.91
CA LEU A 125 -2.30 12.26 -10.45
C LEU A 125 -3.26 11.16 -9.95
N SER A 126 -4.38 11.54 -9.37
CA SER A 126 -5.41 10.60 -8.89
C SER A 126 -6.33 10.06 -10.00
N GLY A 127 -6.30 10.63 -11.21
CA GLY A 127 -7.34 10.40 -12.20
C GLY A 127 -6.95 9.84 -13.56
N ARG A 128 -5.73 9.96 -14.08
CA ARG A 128 -5.29 9.41 -15.38
C ARG A 128 -3.78 9.49 -15.57
N THR A 129 -3.25 8.47 -16.22
CA THR A 129 -1.90 8.31 -16.78
C THR A 129 -1.11 9.61 -16.94
N MET A 130 -0.14 9.85 -16.07
CA MET A 130 0.82 10.90 -16.28
C MET A 130 1.97 10.41 -17.16
N ALA A 131 2.15 11.05 -18.29
CA ALA A 131 3.45 11.14 -18.91
C ALA A 131 4.28 12.15 -18.11
N LEU A 132 5.02 11.70 -17.11
CA LEU A 132 6.11 12.46 -16.54
C LEU A 132 7.20 12.53 -17.61
N LYS A 133 7.56 13.73 -18.04
CA LYS A 133 8.58 13.97 -19.06
C LYS A 133 9.97 13.47 -18.68
N ASP A 134 10.19 13.10 -17.42
CA ASP A 134 11.42 12.50 -16.91
C ASP A 134 11.07 11.29 -16.03
N ASN A 135 10.97 10.13 -16.66
CA ASN A 135 10.80 8.82 -16.03
C ASN A 135 12.05 8.41 -15.24
N LYS A 136 12.43 9.14 -14.19
CA LYS A 136 13.31 8.59 -13.17
C LYS A 136 12.45 8.09 -12.01
N LEU A 137 12.19 6.80 -12.01
CA LEU A 137 11.85 6.08 -10.78
C LEU A 137 12.97 6.39 -9.76
N LEU A 138 12.64 7.16 -8.75
CA LEU A 138 13.56 7.37 -7.64
C LEU A 138 13.69 6.04 -6.89
N SER A 139 14.90 5.55 -6.73
CA SER A 139 15.16 4.39 -5.90
C SER A 139 14.82 4.72 -4.44
N LEU A 140 14.39 3.74 -3.66
CA LEU A 140 14.13 3.87 -2.21
C LEU A 140 15.32 4.54 -1.49
N THR A 141 16.54 4.27 -1.91
CA THR A 141 17.78 4.87 -1.36
C THR A 141 17.87 6.38 -1.56
N ALA A 142 17.39 6.89 -2.70
CA ALA A 142 17.35 8.34 -2.94
C ALA A 142 16.32 9.04 -2.06
N ILE A 143 15.25 8.33 -1.70
CA ILE A 143 14.17 8.82 -0.84
C ILE A 143 14.58 8.85 0.62
N GLU A 144 15.31 7.84 1.11
CA GLU A 144 15.84 7.80 2.48
C GLU A 144 16.77 9.00 2.75
N ASN A 145 17.62 9.34 1.79
CA ASN A 145 18.52 10.48 1.90
C ASN A 145 17.76 11.82 1.89
N ASP A 146 16.67 11.94 1.13
CA ASP A 146 15.85 13.15 1.07
C ASP A 146 14.96 13.30 2.32
N LEU A 147 14.42 12.20 2.87
CA LEU A 147 13.60 12.21 4.09
C LEU A 147 14.40 12.63 5.33
N GLN A 148 15.71 12.32 5.38
CA GLN A 148 16.61 12.79 6.45
C GLN A 148 16.85 14.31 6.41
N SER A 149 16.60 14.96 5.28
CA SER A 149 16.77 16.41 5.10
C SER A 149 15.50 17.24 5.40
N ILE A 150 14.36 16.58 5.68
CA ILE A 150 13.11 17.28 6.02
C ILE A 150 13.18 17.70 7.50
N PRO A 151 13.02 19.01 7.83
CA PRO A 151 12.93 19.45 9.20
C PRO A 151 11.78 18.71 9.91
N GLN A 152 12.03 18.16 11.11
CA GLN A 152 11.01 17.49 11.90
C GLN A 152 9.87 18.48 12.21
N ILE A 153 8.78 18.41 11.46
CA ILE A 153 7.52 19.08 11.77
C ILE A 153 6.73 18.18 12.68
N CYS A 154 7.21 18.00 13.91
CA CYS A 154 6.45 17.41 15.01
C CYS A 154 7.03 17.90 16.32
N SER A 155 6.64 19.09 16.71
CA SER A 155 6.66 19.51 18.14
C SER A 155 5.86 20.80 18.29
N SER A 156 4.60 20.66 18.51
CA SER A 156 3.76 21.49 19.42
C SER A 156 2.34 20.92 19.42
#